data_474c969071474147c74a96f85e77a428
#
_entry.id   474c969071474147c74a96f85e77a428
#
_cell.length_a   1.000
_cell.length_b   1.000
_cell.length_c   1.000
_cell.angle_alpha   90.00
_cell.angle_beta   90.00
_cell.angle_gamma   90.00
#
_symmetry.space_group_name_H-M   'P 1'
#
loop_
_entity.id
_entity.type
_entity.pdbx_description
1 polymer ?
#
loop_
_entity_poly.entity_id
_entity_poly.type
_entity_poly.pdbx_seq_one_letter_code
_entity_poly.pdbx_strand_id
1 'polypeptide(L)'
;MLWKTLPYMIGIVVADYWAGSIWPFLLSATAITVACSFFKPSRVAGWAAMLFAIGFANQTFHLRHTPENDLRNLAVDKPQIVSLTGRLATTPEHRVSEMRGAERWRSSVELEIAEIQTDESTLPAVGTVLVSAPLRLAKRFYAGGKITVTGILEQPPF
;
A
#
# COMPACT_ATOMS: atom_id res chain seq x y z
N MET A 1 17.89 12.17 22.71
CA MET A 1 16.58 12.08 22.05
C MET A 1 16.25 10.69 21.51
N LEU A 2 17.20 9.91 21.04
CA LEU A 2 17.04 8.55 20.46
C LEU A 2 16.31 7.53 21.35
N TRP A 3 16.48 7.58 22.67
CA TRP A 3 15.85 6.62 23.61
C TRP A 3 14.31 6.67 23.65
N LYS A 4 13.69 7.78 23.26
CA LYS A 4 12.23 7.92 23.26
C LYS A 4 11.59 7.36 21.99
N THR A 5 12.32 7.35 20.88
CA THR A 5 11.81 6.85 19.60
C THR A 5 12.00 5.34 19.43
N LEU A 6 12.99 4.75 20.11
CA LEU A 6 13.31 3.34 20.02
C LEU A 6 12.12 2.42 20.33
N PRO A 7 11.37 2.59 21.45
CA PRO A 7 10.20 1.74 21.73
C PRO A 7 9.12 1.82 20.66
N TYR A 8 8.86 3.01 20.12
CA TYR A 8 7.91 3.21 19.04
C TYR A 8 8.32 2.44 17.77
N MET A 9 9.58 2.53 17.37
CA MET A 9 10.10 1.81 16.20
C MET A 9 10.07 0.29 16.39
N ILE A 10 10.39 -0.19 17.60
CA ILE A 10 10.26 -1.62 17.92
C ILE A 10 8.80 -2.06 17.79
N GLY A 11 7.84 -1.24 18.24
CA GLY A 11 6.43 -1.52 18.11
C GLY A 11 6.00 -1.70 16.66
N ILE A 12 6.47 -0.84 15.74
CA ILE A 12 6.22 -0.95 14.30
C ILE A 12 6.77 -2.28 13.76
N VAL A 13 8.04 -2.58 14.03
CA VAL A 13 8.69 -3.81 13.54
C VAL A 13 7.98 -5.07 14.04
N VAL A 14 7.61 -5.11 15.32
CA VAL A 14 6.89 -6.26 15.90
C VAL A 14 5.51 -6.42 15.25
N ALA A 15 4.84 -5.34 14.90
CA ALA A 15 3.53 -5.39 14.24
C ALA A 15 3.58 -6.04 12.84
N ASP A 16 4.69 -5.88 12.10
CA ASP A 16 4.86 -6.51 10.78
C ASP A 16 4.88 -8.05 10.86
N TYR A 17 5.41 -8.59 11.95
CA TYR A 17 5.50 -10.04 12.16
C TYR A 17 4.28 -10.61 12.89
N TRP A 18 3.37 -9.77 13.39
CA TRP A 18 2.27 -10.21 14.23
C TRP A 18 0.97 -10.36 13.45
N ALA A 19 0.55 -11.61 13.21
CA ALA A 19 -0.73 -11.94 12.55
C ALA A 19 -1.95 -11.99 13.52
N GLY A 20 -1.74 -11.85 14.83
CA GLY A 20 -2.76 -11.98 15.87
C GLY A 20 -3.61 -10.73 16.13
N SER A 21 -4.57 -10.84 17.06
CA SER A 21 -5.41 -9.71 17.48
C SER A 21 -4.60 -8.60 18.18
N ILE A 22 -4.95 -7.35 17.92
CA ILE A 22 -4.32 -6.15 18.52
C ILE A 22 -4.73 -5.93 19.99
N TRP A 23 -5.93 -6.38 20.36
CA TRP A 23 -6.53 -6.09 21.66
C TRP A 23 -5.73 -6.54 22.87
N PRO A 24 -5.14 -7.75 22.91
CA PRO A 24 -4.33 -8.19 24.04
C PRO A 24 -3.13 -7.27 24.27
N PHE A 25 -2.51 -6.77 23.21
CA PHE A 25 -1.37 -5.84 23.31
C PHE A 25 -1.77 -4.48 23.86
N LEU A 26 -2.87 -3.91 23.38
CA LEU A 26 -3.35 -2.63 23.86
C LEU A 26 -3.75 -2.72 25.34
N LEU A 27 -4.45 -3.78 25.74
CA LEU A 27 -4.85 -3.99 27.11
C LEU A 27 -3.64 -4.17 28.03
N SER A 28 -2.67 -5.00 27.64
CA SER A 28 -1.46 -5.21 28.44
C SER A 28 -0.60 -3.95 28.56
N ALA A 29 -0.40 -3.21 27.48
CA ALA A 29 0.34 -1.95 27.49
C ALA A 29 -0.36 -0.89 28.36
N THR A 30 -1.67 -0.80 28.31
CA THR A 30 -2.46 0.10 29.15
C THR A 30 -2.32 -0.29 30.63
N ALA A 31 -2.47 -1.57 30.98
CA ALA A 31 -2.31 -2.07 32.32
C ALA A 31 -0.91 -1.80 32.89
N ILE A 32 0.14 -2.05 32.12
CA ILE A 32 1.52 -1.76 32.47
C ILE A 32 1.73 -0.27 32.70
N THR A 33 1.21 0.58 31.81
CA THR A 33 1.35 2.03 31.91
C THR A 33 0.67 2.56 33.20
N VAL A 34 -0.54 2.06 33.48
CA VAL A 34 -1.28 2.42 34.70
C VAL A 34 -0.51 1.94 35.94
N ALA A 35 -0.07 0.69 36.00
CA ALA A 35 0.70 0.15 37.11
C ALA A 35 1.99 0.95 37.36
N CYS A 36 2.74 1.27 36.29
CA CYS A 36 3.97 2.06 36.38
C CYS A 36 3.74 3.52 36.82
N SER A 37 2.54 4.05 36.66
CA SER A 37 2.21 5.41 37.08
C SER A 37 2.23 5.58 38.63
N PHE A 38 1.95 4.51 39.34
CA PHE A 38 1.96 4.51 40.82
C PHE A 38 3.37 4.43 41.42
N PHE A 39 4.37 4.00 40.65
CA PHE A 39 5.74 3.83 41.13
C PHE A 39 6.68 4.81 40.43
N LYS A 40 7.25 5.77 41.17
CA LYS A 40 8.15 6.81 40.64
C LYS A 40 9.31 6.26 39.76
N PRO A 41 10.05 5.20 40.17
CA PRO A 41 11.18 4.71 39.37
C PRO A 41 10.76 4.04 38.06
N SER A 42 9.51 3.56 37.93
CA SER A 42 9.04 2.82 36.76
C SER A 42 8.34 3.68 35.70
N ARG A 43 8.24 5.00 35.92
CA ARG A 43 7.57 5.90 34.96
C ARG A 43 8.17 5.85 33.57
N VAL A 44 9.50 5.70 33.46
CA VAL A 44 10.19 5.59 32.16
C VAL A 44 9.76 4.32 31.42
N ALA A 45 9.62 3.21 32.15
CA ALA A 45 9.13 1.94 31.57
C ALA A 45 7.67 2.06 31.11
N GLY A 46 6.82 2.74 31.85
CA GLY A 46 5.43 3.03 31.46
C GLY A 46 5.34 3.85 30.16
N TRP A 47 6.14 4.90 30.05
CA TRP A 47 6.22 5.68 28.80
C TRP A 47 6.75 4.85 27.62
N ALA A 48 7.75 4.00 27.83
CA ALA A 48 8.27 3.12 26.80
C ALA A 48 7.21 2.11 26.32
N ALA A 49 6.46 1.50 27.25
CA ALA A 49 5.36 0.59 26.91
C ALA A 49 4.24 1.29 26.12
N MET A 50 3.89 2.52 26.49
CA MET A 50 2.90 3.33 25.77
C MET A 50 3.35 3.67 24.35
N LEU A 51 4.59 4.13 24.19
CA LEU A 51 5.14 4.43 22.87
C LEU A 51 5.21 3.19 21.97
N PHE A 52 5.61 2.05 22.53
CA PHE A 52 5.59 0.76 21.85
C PHE A 52 4.18 0.40 21.39
N ALA A 53 3.18 0.52 22.26
CA ALA A 53 1.78 0.21 21.92
C ALA A 53 1.23 1.12 20.83
N ILE A 54 1.58 2.41 20.86
CA ILE A 54 1.18 3.37 19.81
C ILE A 54 1.83 2.98 18.47
N GLY A 55 3.13 2.66 18.44
CA GLY A 55 3.80 2.23 17.22
C GLY A 55 3.21 0.95 16.65
N PHE A 56 2.95 -0.04 17.50
CA PHE A 56 2.31 -1.31 17.15
C PHE A 56 0.89 -1.09 16.61
N ALA A 57 0.07 -0.27 17.28
CA ALA A 57 -1.29 0.02 16.85
C ALA A 57 -1.33 0.75 15.51
N ASN A 58 -0.45 1.75 15.33
CA ASN A 58 -0.36 2.52 14.09
C ASN A 58 -0.03 1.61 12.91
N GLN A 59 0.99 0.76 13.04
CA GLN A 59 1.38 -0.17 11.96
C GLN A 59 0.29 -1.20 11.67
N THR A 60 -0.29 -1.81 12.71
CA THR A 60 -1.38 -2.78 12.53
C THR A 60 -2.60 -2.14 11.85
N PHE A 61 -2.91 -0.88 12.18
CA PHE A 61 -3.99 -0.15 11.52
C PHE A 61 -3.70 0.06 10.03
N HIS A 62 -2.49 0.49 9.69
CA HIS A 62 -2.08 0.67 8.29
C HIS A 62 -2.07 -0.63 7.49
N LEU A 63 -1.63 -1.74 8.09
CA LEU A 63 -1.57 -3.03 7.40
C LEU A 63 -2.95 -3.68 7.21
N ARG A 64 -3.88 -3.46 8.15
CA ARG A 64 -5.19 -4.14 8.16
C ARG A 64 -6.33 -3.31 7.60
N HIS A 65 -6.17 -1.99 7.50
CA HIS A 65 -7.19 -1.11 6.94
C HIS A 65 -7.00 -0.98 5.42
N THR A 66 -7.08 -2.10 4.72
CA THR A 66 -7.24 -2.08 3.27
C THR A 66 -8.73 -1.87 2.99
N PRO A 67 -9.14 -0.80 2.31
CA PRO A 67 -10.54 -0.59 1.95
C PRO A 67 -11.10 -1.80 1.20
N GLU A 68 -12.38 -2.10 1.38
CA GLU A 68 -13.02 -3.23 0.68
C GLU A 68 -12.92 -3.12 -0.84
N ASN A 69 -12.88 -1.88 -1.33
CA ASN A 69 -12.71 -1.55 -2.75
C ASN A 69 -11.24 -1.36 -3.18
N ASP A 70 -10.27 -1.75 -2.36
CA ASP A 70 -8.86 -1.77 -2.77
C ASP A 70 -8.66 -2.79 -3.89
N LEU A 71 -7.94 -2.39 -4.92
CA LEU A 71 -7.68 -3.25 -6.07
C LEU A 71 -7.03 -4.58 -5.70
N ARG A 72 -6.22 -4.62 -4.63
CA ARG A 72 -5.60 -5.84 -4.12
C ARG A 72 -6.61 -6.89 -3.69
N ASN A 73 -7.77 -6.46 -3.20
CA ASN A 73 -8.87 -7.35 -2.81
C ASN A 73 -9.73 -7.76 -4.02
N LEU A 74 -9.75 -6.92 -5.05
CA LEU A 74 -10.51 -7.16 -6.29
C LEU A 74 -9.70 -7.92 -7.34
N ALA A 75 -8.36 -7.87 -7.25
CA ALA A 75 -7.47 -8.61 -8.13
C ALA A 75 -7.57 -10.11 -7.79
N VAL A 76 -8.14 -10.87 -8.71
CA VAL A 76 -8.25 -12.33 -8.60
C VAL A 76 -6.89 -12.96 -8.88
N ASP A 77 -6.60 -14.12 -8.27
CA ASP A 77 -5.35 -14.90 -8.44
C ASP A 77 -5.04 -15.30 -9.90
N LYS A 78 -5.92 -15.00 -10.83
CA LYS A 78 -5.75 -15.30 -12.27
C LYS A 78 -5.72 -14.03 -13.10
N PRO A 79 -4.89 -14.00 -14.14
CA PRO A 79 -4.90 -12.89 -15.11
C PRO A 79 -6.29 -12.69 -15.68
N GLN A 80 -6.83 -11.48 -15.54
CA GLN A 80 -8.16 -11.11 -16.05
C GLN A 80 -8.05 -9.90 -16.96
N ILE A 81 -8.87 -9.89 -18.01
CA ILE A 81 -9.04 -8.69 -18.84
C ILE A 81 -9.98 -7.75 -18.12
N VAL A 82 -9.48 -6.56 -17.81
CA VAL A 82 -10.24 -5.52 -17.11
C VAL A 82 -10.07 -4.19 -17.80
N SER A 83 -11.06 -3.31 -17.66
CA SER A 83 -10.94 -1.92 -18.04
C SER A 83 -10.84 -1.07 -16.76
N LEU A 84 -9.73 -0.35 -16.63
CA LEU A 84 -9.44 0.51 -15.49
C LEU A 84 -9.60 1.97 -15.89
N THR A 85 -10.40 2.71 -15.15
CA THR A 85 -10.56 4.15 -15.33
C THR A 85 -9.93 4.87 -14.14
N GLY A 86 -9.07 5.86 -14.44
CA GLY A 86 -8.37 6.56 -13.38
C GLY A 86 -7.62 7.79 -13.88
N ARG A 87 -6.73 8.31 -13.02
CA ARG A 87 -5.83 9.43 -13.33
C ARG A 87 -4.39 8.97 -13.41
N LEU A 88 -3.66 9.51 -14.38
CA LEU A 88 -2.21 9.29 -14.46
C LEU A 88 -1.52 9.96 -13.26
N ALA A 89 -0.87 9.18 -12.41
CA ALA A 89 -0.08 9.70 -11.29
C ALA A 89 1.22 10.34 -11.79
N THR A 90 1.80 9.74 -12.85
CA THR A 90 3.07 10.18 -13.43
C THR A 90 2.92 10.42 -14.94
N THR A 91 3.87 11.12 -15.52
CA THR A 91 3.99 11.21 -16.99
C THR A 91 4.62 9.93 -17.51
N PRO A 92 4.12 9.36 -18.65
CA PRO A 92 4.64 8.11 -19.20
C PRO A 92 6.14 8.13 -19.44
N GLU A 93 6.83 7.14 -18.91
CA GLU A 93 8.24 6.87 -19.21
C GLU A 93 8.34 5.96 -20.44
N HIS A 94 9.26 6.31 -21.34
CA HIS A 94 9.49 5.54 -22.54
C HIS A 94 10.84 4.82 -22.45
N ARG A 95 10.82 3.52 -22.70
CA ARG A 95 12.01 2.69 -22.82
C ARG A 95 12.07 2.10 -24.20
N VAL A 96 13.25 2.13 -24.80
CA VAL A 96 13.55 1.47 -26.07
C VAL A 96 14.42 0.26 -25.75
N SER A 97 14.01 -0.88 -26.24
CA SER A 97 14.84 -2.10 -26.24
C SER A 97 15.07 -2.54 -27.66
N GLU A 98 16.31 -2.83 -28.02
CA GLU A 98 16.66 -3.44 -29.29
C GLU A 98 16.60 -4.97 -29.15
N MET A 99 15.73 -5.61 -29.88
CA MET A 99 15.63 -7.07 -29.91
C MET A 99 15.66 -7.56 -31.36
N ARG A 100 16.68 -8.32 -31.69
CA ARG A 100 16.90 -8.88 -33.06
C ARG A 100 16.96 -7.81 -34.16
N GLY A 101 17.59 -6.66 -33.88
CA GLY A 101 17.71 -5.55 -34.82
C GLY A 101 16.47 -4.71 -35.05
N ALA A 102 15.42 -4.93 -34.27
CA ALA A 102 14.21 -4.09 -34.28
C ALA A 102 14.07 -3.32 -32.98
N GLU A 103 13.86 -2.01 -33.07
CA GLU A 103 13.52 -1.16 -31.92
C GLU A 103 12.12 -1.50 -31.43
N ARG A 104 12.02 -1.84 -30.13
CA ARG A 104 10.75 -2.04 -29.45
C ARG A 104 10.56 -0.97 -28.41
N TRP A 105 9.52 -0.21 -28.56
CA TRP A 105 9.11 0.80 -27.59
C TRP A 105 8.23 0.15 -26.52
N ARG A 106 8.49 0.50 -25.28
CA ARG A 106 7.63 0.19 -24.14
C ARG A 106 7.41 1.48 -23.36
N SER A 107 6.17 1.78 -23.03
CA SER A 107 5.83 2.90 -22.16
C SER A 107 5.29 2.35 -20.86
N SER A 108 5.73 2.91 -19.74
CA SER A 108 5.21 2.60 -18.40
C SER A 108 4.69 3.87 -17.75
N VAL A 109 3.56 3.74 -17.05
CA VAL A 109 2.92 4.85 -16.35
C VAL A 109 2.15 4.33 -15.15
N GLU A 110 2.16 5.09 -14.06
CA GLU A 110 1.34 4.82 -12.89
C GLU A 110 -0.06 5.42 -13.05
N LEU A 111 -1.08 4.60 -12.82
CA LEU A 111 -2.48 4.96 -12.88
C LEU A 111 -3.12 4.83 -11.49
N GLU A 112 -3.59 5.94 -10.94
CA GLU A 112 -4.48 5.96 -9.76
C GLU A 112 -5.89 5.61 -10.20
N ILE A 113 -6.41 4.49 -9.72
CA ILE A 113 -7.67 3.93 -10.17
C ILE A 113 -8.83 4.58 -9.40
N ALA A 114 -9.91 4.87 -10.10
CA ALA A 114 -11.18 5.27 -9.53
C ALA A 114 -12.27 4.22 -9.76
N GLU A 115 -12.20 3.49 -10.88
CA GLU A 115 -13.20 2.50 -11.28
C GLU A 115 -12.54 1.32 -11.98
N ILE A 116 -13.03 0.12 -11.70
CA ILE A 116 -12.71 -1.11 -12.41
C ILE A 116 -13.97 -1.64 -13.09
N GLN A 117 -13.86 -1.95 -14.35
CA GLN A 117 -14.91 -2.60 -15.12
C GLN A 117 -14.43 -3.99 -15.51
N THR A 118 -15.19 -4.98 -15.08
CA THR A 118 -15.08 -6.38 -15.49
C THR A 118 -16.21 -6.70 -16.46
N ASP A 119 -16.23 -7.89 -17.05
CA ASP A 119 -17.29 -8.32 -17.97
C ASP A 119 -18.70 -8.27 -17.33
N GLU A 120 -18.78 -8.40 -16.00
CA GLU A 120 -20.04 -8.52 -15.28
C GLU A 120 -20.50 -7.22 -14.60
N SER A 121 -19.56 -6.32 -14.24
CA SER A 121 -19.89 -5.15 -13.41
C SER A 121 -18.86 -4.04 -13.49
N THR A 122 -19.29 -2.82 -13.16
CA THR A 122 -18.42 -1.68 -12.89
C THR A 122 -18.46 -1.38 -11.41
N LEU A 123 -17.30 -1.40 -10.76
CA LEU A 123 -17.15 -1.19 -9.32
C LEU A 123 -16.20 -0.02 -9.06
N PRO A 124 -16.47 0.80 -8.04
CA PRO A 124 -15.49 1.76 -7.58
C PRO A 124 -14.28 1.02 -7.01
N ALA A 125 -13.09 1.41 -7.43
CA ALA A 125 -11.85 0.79 -6.97
C ALA A 125 -10.83 1.87 -6.59
N VAL A 126 -10.02 1.57 -5.58
CA VAL A 126 -8.94 2.44 -5.09
C VAL A 126 -7.63 1.69 -5.17
N GLY A 127 -6.59 2.36 -5.63
CA GLY A 127 -5.25 1.80 -5.70
C GLY A 127 -4.45 2.40 -6.84
N THR A 128 -3.18 1.99 -6.93
CA THR A 128 -2.27 2.40 -8.00
C THR A 128 -1.82 1.19 -8.79
N VAL A 129 -1.86 1.27 -10.10
CA VAL A 129 -1.42 0.21 -11.01
C VAL A 129 -0.34 0.73 -11.94
N LEU A 130 0.69 -0.06 -12.15
CA LEU A 130 1.68 0.19 -13.18
C LEU A 130 1.16 -0.35 -14.52
N VAL A 131 0.80 0.56 -15.40
CA VAL A 131 0.37 0.24 -16.78
C VAL A 131 1.58 0.16 -17.69
N SER A 132 1.75 -0.97 -18.38
CA SER A 132 2.80 -1.16 -19.35
C SER A 132 2.22 -1.39 -20.74
N ALA A 133 2.56 -0.54 -21.69
CA ALA A 133 2.07 -0.61 -23.07
C ALA A 133 3.24 -0.89 -24.03
N PRO A 134 3.10 -1.84 -25.00
CA PRO A 134 4.15 -2.18 -25.96
C PRO A 134 4.21 -1.19 -27.13
N LEU A 135 4.04 0.10 -26.84
CA LEU A 135 4.06 1.19 -27.80
C LEU A 135 4.52 2.48 -27.15
N ARG A 136 4.90 3.47 -27.97
CA ARG A 136 5.18 4.82 -27.50
C ARG A 136 3.87 5.57 -27.31
N LEU A 137 3.55 5.94 -26.07
CA LEU A 137 2.39 6.77 -25.77
C LEU A 137 2.59 8.20 -26.31
N ALA A 138 1.52 8.79 -26.81
CA ALA A 138 1.56 10.15 -27.32
C ALA A 138 1.77 11.18 -26.18
N LYS A 139 2.37 12.34 -26.51
CA LYS A 139 2.61 13.44 -25.56
C LYS A 139 1.36 14.00 -24.87
N ARG A 140 0.17 13.71 -25.40
CA ARG A 140 -1.10 14.11 -24.79
C ARG A 140 -1.42 13.41 -23.46
N PHE A 141 -0.73 12.31 -23.16
CA PHE A 141 -0.83 11.61 -21.88
C PHE A 141 0.18 12.22 -20.91
N TYR A 142 -0.31 12.90 -19.89
CA TYR A 142 0.48 13.59 -18.87
C TYR A 142 -0.11 13.37 -17.48
N ALA A 143 0.67 13.59 -16.45
CA ALA A 143 0.25 13.45 -15.07
C ALA A 143 -1.02 14.28 -14.78
N GLY A 144 -1.99 13.68 -14.08
CA GLY A 144 -3.29 14.27 -13.76
C GLY A 144 -4.37 14.04 -14.82
N GLY A 145 -4.01 13.58 -16.03
CA GLY A 145 -4.99 13.28 -17.09
C GLY A 145 -5.85 12.05 -16.74
N LYS A 146 -7.16 12.12 -17.00
CA LYS A 146 -8.07 10.98 -16.83
C LYS A 146 -7.99 10.10 -18.08
N ILE A 147 -7.81 8.80 -17.89
CA ILE A 147 -7.76 7.80 -18.95
C ILE A 147 -8.52 6.53 -18.57
N THR A 148 -8.92 5.78 -19.59
CA THR A 148 -9.40 4.40 -19.45
C THR A 148 -8.43 3.48 -20.18
N VAL A 149 -8.00 2.42 -19.53
CA VAL A 149 -7.06 1.43 -20.05
C VAL A 149 -7.69 0.06 -19.96
N THR A 150 -7.73 -0.66 -21.06
CA THR A 150 -8.13 -2.07 -21.10
C THR A 150 -6.91 -2.95 -21.27
N GLY A 151 -6.76 -3.93 -20.41
CA GLY A 151 -5.61 -4.81 -20.42
C GLY A 151 -5.74 -5.98 -19.45
N ILE A 152 -4.67 -6.76 -19.34
CA ILE A 152 -4.59 -7.87 -18.39
C ILE A 152 -4.06 -7.35 -17.08
N LEU A 153 -4.82 -7.57 -16.01
CA LEU A 153 -4.41 -7.27 -14.65
C LEU A 153 -3.70 -8.50 -14.06
N GLU A 154 -2.47 -8.30 -13.64
CA GLU A 154 -1.65 -9.32 -12.99
C GLU A 154 -1.10 -8.79 -11.68
N GLN A 155 -1.01 -9.66 -10.67
CA GLN A 155 -0.28 -9.31 -9.45
C GLN A 155 1.23 -9.31 -9.72
N PRO A 156 1.99 -8.35 -9.15
CA PRO A 156 3.43 -8.38 -9.26
C PRO A 156 3.97 -9.67 -8.65
N PRO A 157 4.98 -10.32 -9.26
CA PRO A 157 5.64 -11.47 -8.65
C PRO A 157 6.31 -11.04 -7.34
N PHE A 158 6.06 -11.80 -6.27
CA PHE A 158 6.70 -11.63 -4.97
C PHE A 158 8.14 -12.11 -5.00
#